data_81a35f83b67cc7322a072022db795735
#
_entry.id   81a35f83b67cc7322a072022db795735
#
_cell.length_a   1.000
_cell.length_b   1.000
_cell.length_c   1.000
_cell.angle_alpha   90.00
_cell.angle_beta   90.00
_cell.angle_gamma   90.00
#
_symmetry.space_group_name_H-M   'P 1'
#
loop_
_entity.id
_entity.type
_entity.pdbx_description
1 polymer ?
#
loop_
_entity_poly.entity_id
_entity_poly.type
_entity_poly.pdbx_seq_one_letter_code
_entity_poly.pdbx_strand_id
1 'polypeptide(L)'
;MPEMLQLGPVTVCAPDDGAVLRYSEQAVQDVLDFFSLLCFGSNEWAGEPFQLLDWELDAIRSFYGVQEQDEDGSWSRYRRFLYDELPKKNGKTEVAAGLGLYHLLWDGEKRPKVGIFSSDKDNAAQVYDAAKYMVEHTCLGQPEHDPIAWAVDSKREIHTKYGGVLKVYSADVANKHGYSFSAIIFDELHAQPNRKLWDVLTAGSDAARRQQAVIVLTTAGDD
;
A
#
# COMPACT_ATOMS: atom_id res chain seq x y z
N MET A 1 -22.74 2.80 -22.82
CA MET A 1 -21.34 2.77 -22.34
C MET A 1 -21.30 3.68 -21.13
N PRO A 2 -20.56 3.35 -20.08
CA PRO A 2 -20.44 4.25 -18.92
C PRO A 2 -19.85 5.60 -19.38
N GLU A 3 -20.31 6.66 -18.77
CA GLU A 3 -19.76 8.00 -19.01
C GLU A 3 -18.34 8.06 -18.45
N MET A 4 -17.40 8.64 -19.19
CA MET A 4 -16.01 8.80 -18.79
C MET A 4 -15.76 10.23 -18.36
N LEU A 5 -15.21 10.41 -17.16
CA LEU A 5 -14.83 11.71 -16.61
C LEU A 5 -13.31 11.89 -16.71
N GLN A 6 -12.88 13.04 -17.23
CA GLN A 6 -11.47 13.43 -17.19
C GLN A 6 -11.22 14.26 -15.93
N LEU A 7 -10.42 13.71 -15.02
CA LEU A 7 -10.04 14.36 -13.77
C LEU A 7 -8.52 14.59 -13.75
N GLY A 8 -8.06 15.79 -14.07
CA GLY A 8 -6.65 16.07 -14.24
C GLY A 8 -6.02 15.15 -15.29
N PRO A 9 -4.90 14.46 -14.95
CA PRO A 9 -4.23 13.53 -15.87
C PRO A 9 -4.91 12.15 -15.94
N VAL A 10 -5.95 11.89 -15.14
CA VAL A 10 -6.56 10.56 -14.97
C VAL A 10 -7.97 10.54 -15.56
N THR A 11 -8.30 9.46 -16.28
CA THR A 11 -9.66 9.18 -16.75
C THR A 11 -10.31 8.12 -15.85
N VAL A 12 -11.55 8.38 -15.41
CA VAL A 12 -12.33 7.45 -14.57
C VAL A 12 -13.72 7.24 -15.16
N CYS A 13 -14.35 6.11 -14.85
CA CYS A 13 -15.78 5.96 -15.12
C CYS A 13 -16.57 6.86 -14.14
N ALA A 14 -17.60 7.54 -14.64
CA ALA A 14 -18.52 8.26 -13.77
C ALA A 14 -19.15 7.27 -12.76
N PRO A 15 -19.21 7.61 -11.47
CA PRO A 15 -19.82 6.75 -10.47
C PRO A 15 -21.34 6.64 -10.69
N ASP A 16 -21.87 5.43 -10.60
CA ASP A 16 -23.31 5.16 -10.83
C ASP A 16 -24.19 5.75 -9.72
N ASP A 17 -23.62 5.99 -8.53
CA ASP A 17 -24.31 6.54 -7.35
C ASP A 17 -24.32 8.07 -7.29
N GLY A 18 -23.70 8.72 -8.29
CA GLY A 18 -23.60 10.18 -8.34
C GLY A 18 -22.60 10.80 -7.38
N ALA A 19 -21.63 10.03 -6.88
CA ALA A 19 -20.57 10.55 -6.03
C ALA A 19 -19.80 11.71 -6.69
N VAL A 20 -19.47 12.72 -5.90
CA VAL A 20 -18.70 13.88 -6.37
C VAL A 20 -17.22 13.53 -6.34
N LEU A 21 -16.59 13.54 -7.50
CA LEU A 21 -15.17 13.24 -7.65
C LEU A 21 -14.35 14.47 -7.94
N ARG A 22 -13.09 14.47 -7.52
CA ARG A 22 -12.08 15.45 -7.90
C ARG A 22 -10.72 14.78 -8.11
N TYR A 23 -9.82 15.49 -8.80
CA TYR A 23 -8.40 15.18 -8.77
C TYR A 23 -7.69 16.09 -7.77
N SER A 24 -6.83 15.50 -6.92
CA SER A 24 -6.06 16.21 -5.90
C SER A 24 -4.56 16.03 -6.16
N GLU A 25 -3.94 17.07 -6.69
CA GLU A 25 -2.46 17.11 -6.79
C GLU A 25 -1.80 17.00 -5.42
N GLN A 26 -2.42 17.56 -4.36
CA GLN A 26 -1.88 17.47 -3.01
C GLN A 26 -1.83 16.03 -2.51
N ALA A 27 -2.87 15.21 -2.78
CA ALA A 27 -2.88 13.81 -2.37
C ALA A 27 -1.77 13.00 -3.07
N VAL A 28 -1.45 13.33 -4.31
CA VAL A 28 -0.30 12.76 -5.02
C VAL A 28 1.00 13.25 -4.39
N GLN A 29 1.12 14.57 -4.16
CA GLN A 29 2.33 15.15 -3.60
C GLN A 29 2.64 14.60 -2.21
N ASP A 30 1.63 14.36 -1.36
CA ASP A 30 1.81 13.75 -0.04
C ASP A 30 2.49 12.37 -0.12
N VAL A 31 2.15 11.56 -1.13
CA VAL A 31 2.82 10.28 -1.38
C VAL A 31 4.25 10.49 -1.85
N LEU A 32 4.48 11.41 -2.79
CA LEU A 32 5.82 11.70 -3.32
C LEU A 32 6.73 12.25 -2.23
N ASP A 33 6.24 13.14 -1.40
CA ASP A 33 6.97 13.70 -0.26
C ASP A 33 7.36 12.60 0.74
N PHE A 34 6.43 11.67 1.02
CA PHE A 34 6.75 10.52 1.85
C PHE A 34 7.84 9.64 1.24
N PHE A 35 7.75 9.31 -0.05
CA PHE A 35 8.78 8.51 -0.73
C PHE A 35 10.13 9.21 -0.74
N SER A 36 10.16 10.54 -0.78
CA SER A 36 11.41 11.32 -0.69
C SER A 36 12.16 11.16 0.64
N LEU A 37 11.47 10.70 1.69
CA LEU A 37 12.08 10.38 2.98
C LEU A 37 12.70 8.98 3.02
N LEU A 38 12.40 8.12 2.04
CA LEU A 38 12.84 6.74 2.02
C LEU A 38 14.17 6.55 1.27
N CYS A 39 14.78 5.42 1.51
CA CYS A 39 15.88 4.89 0.73
C CYS A 39 15.51 3.51 0.18
N PHE A 40 16.22 3.02 -0.81
CA PHE A 40 16.09 1.62 -1.22
C PHE A 40 16.48 0.69 -0.07
N GLY A 41 15.72 -0.39 0.11
CA GLY A 41 15.87 -1.31 1.24
C GLY A 41 16.65 -2.57 0.90
N SER A 42 16.96 -2.84 -0.37
CA SER A 42 17.59 -4.09 -0.77
C SER A 42 18.56 -3.95 -1.93
N ASN A 43 19.33 -5.02 -2.17
CA ASN A 43 20.29 -5.16 -3.26
C ASN A 43 21.40 -4.09 -3.26
N GLU A 44 21.97 -3.84 -4.44
CA GLU A 44 23.07 -2.89 -4.63
C GLU A 44 22.69 -1.42 -4.40
N TRP A 45 21.39 -1.12 -4.38
CA TRP A 45 20.85 0.22 -4.16
C TRP A 45 20.54 0.53 -2.69
N ALA A 46 20.70 -0.45 -1.79
CA ALA A 46 20.37 -0.29 -0.38
C ALA A 46 21.05 0.95 0.24
N GLY A 47 20.23 1.84 0.80
CA GLY A 47 20.67 3.12 1.38
C GLY A 47 20.69 4.30 0.42
N GLU A 48 20.61 4.08 -0.89
CA GLU A 48 20.47 5.17 -1.85
C GLU A 48 19.06 5.80 -1.75
N PRO A 49 18.89 7.10 -1.96
CA PRO A 49 17.59 7.76 -1.94
C PRO A 49 16.60 7.08 -2.90
N PHE A 50 15.37 6.87 -2.42
CA PHE A 50 14.35 6.23 -3.23
C PHE A 50 13.99 7.10 -4.44
N GLN A 51 14.01 6.52 -5.63
CA GLN A 51 13.66 7.18 -6.87
C GLN A 51 12.53 6.43 -7.55
N LEU A 52 11.36 7.08 -7.67
CA LEU A 52 10.20 6.52 -8.34
C LEU A 52 10.41 6.51 -9.86
N LEU A 53 10.08 5.40 -10.49
CA LEU A 53 10.04 5.22 -11.94
C LEU A 53 8.76 5.81 -12.53
N ASP A 54 8.72 6.07 -13.83
CA ASP A 54 7.56 6.67 -14.50
C ASP A 54 6.27 5.88 -14.29
N TRP A 55 6.32 4.55 -14.36
CA TRP A 55 5.15 3.71 -14.14
C TRP A 55 4.65 3.77 -12.67
N GLU A 56 5.55 3.91 -11.71
CA GLU A 56 5.21 4.08 -10.29
C GLU A 56 4.53 5.43 -10.05
N LEU A 57 5.03 6.47 -10.71
CA LEU A 57 4.40 7.79 -10.68
C LEU A 57 2.98 7.76 -11.27
N ASP A 58 2.78 7.04 -12.38
CA ASP A 58 1.47 6.91 -13.01
C ASP A 58 0.50 6.10 -12.13
N ALA A 59 0.98 5.02 -11.50
CA ALA A 59 0.21 4.26 -10.51
C ALA A 59 -0.20 5.13 -9.31
N ILE A 60 0.73 5.90 -8.75
CA ILE A 60 0.48 6.82 -7.64
C ILE A 60 -0.55 7.90 -8.04
N ARG A 61 -0.37 8.57 -9.17
CA ARG A 61 -1.33 9.57 -9.68
C ARG A 61 -2.72 8.99 -9.85
N SER A 62 -2.79 7.80 -10.47
CA SER A 62 -4.04 7.11 -10.71
C SER A 62 -4.73 6.69 -9.42
N PHE A 63 -4.00 6.13 -8.46
CA PHE A 63 -4.58 5.56 -7.25
C PHE A 63 -4.90 6.61 -6.18
N TYR A 64 -3.99 7.54 -5.92
CA TYR A 64 -4.12 8.51 -4.83
C TYR A 64 -4.75 9.83 -5.28
N GLY A 65 -4.57 10.23 -6.55
CA GLY A 65 -5.02 11.52 -7.04
C GLY A 65 -6.53 11.65 -7.16
N VAL A 66 -7.28 10.57 -7.36
CA VAL A 66 -8.73 10.60 -7.46
C VAL A 66 -9.37 10.46 -6.08
N GLN A 67 -10.15 11.47 -5.69
CA GLN A 67 -10.86 11.53 -4.42
C GLN A 67 -12.36 11.65 -4.62
N GLU A 68 -13.13 11.12 -3.68
CA GLU A 68 -14.57 11.28 -3.55
C GLU A 68 -14.91 12.12 -2.32
N GLN A 69 -16.02 12.85 -2.39
CA GLN A 69 -16.52 13.61 -1.27
C GLN A 69 -17.40 12.73 -0.39
N ASP A 70 -17.02 12.59 0.88
CA ASP A 70 -17.78 11.86 1.89
C ASP A 70 -19.01 12.67 2.33
N GLU A 71 -19.96 12.02 3.01
CA GLU A 71 -21.20 12.64 3.52
C GLU A 71 -20.96 13.85 4.44
N ASP A 72 -19.83 13.88 5.16
CA ASP A 72 -19.43 14.98 6.04
C ASP A 72 -18.75 16.14 5.30
N GLY A 73 -18.65 16.05 3.97
CA GLY A 73 -17.99 17.03 3.11
C GLY A 73 -16.46 16.89 3.04
N SER A 74 -15.86 15.95 3.76
CA SER A 74 -14.44 15.66 3.67
C SER A 74 -14.12 14.85 2.41
N TRP A 75 -12.85 14.73 2.09
CA TRP A 75 -12.40 14.00 0.90
C TRP A 75 -11.62 12.76 1.29
N SER A 76 -11.89 11.64 0.62
CA SER A 76 -11.16 10.38 0.78
C SER A 76 -10.76 9.82 -0.58
N ARG A 77 -9.82 8.88 -0.57
CA ARG A 77 -9.39 8.22 -1.81
C ARG A 77 -10.55 7.42 -2.41
N TYR A 78 -10.90 7.71 -3.66
CA TYR A 78 -11.97 7.03 -4.38
C TYR A 78 -11.59 5.59 -4.72
N ARG A 79 -10.38 5.38 -5.25
CA ARG A 79 -9.92 4.05 -5.66
C ARG A 79 -9.46 3.25 -4.46
N ARG A 80 -10.01 2.05 -4.32
CA ARG A 80 -9.69 1.12 -3.23
C ARG A 80 -8.73 0.02 -3.67
N PHE A 81 -8.63 -0.22 -4.98
CA PHE A 81 -7.81 -1.27 -5.57
C PHE A 81 -6.77 -0.66 -6.51
N LEU A 82 -5.52 -1.05 -6.31
CA LEU A 82 -4.41 -0.87 -7.23
C LEU A 82 -3.95 -2.26 -7.66
N TYR A 83 -3.95 -2.53 -8.96
CA TYR A 83 -3.47 -3.79 -9.53
C TYR A 83 -2.48 -3.47 -10.63
N ASP A 84 -1.21 -3.81 -10.40
CA ASP A 84 -0.12 -3.63 -11.33
C ASP A 84 0.53 -4.97 -11.64
N GLU A 85 0.52 -5.31 -12.92
CA GLU A 85 1.17 -6.48 -13.46
C GLU A 85 2.44 -6.07 -14.20
N LEU A 86 3.58 -6.46 -13.67
CA LEU A 86 4.89 -5.94 -14.07
C LEU A 86 5.86 -7.08 -14.35
N PRO A 87 6.81 -6.91 -15.27
CA PRO A 87 7.88 -7.88 -15.45
C PRO A 87 8.71 -8.09 -14.17
N LYS A 88 9.40 -9.22 -14.10
CA LYS A 88 10.37 -9.49 -13.02
C LYS A 88 11.47 -8.43 -13.00
N LYS A 89 11.98 -8.10 -11.80
CA LYS A 89 13.09 -7.16 -11.55
C LYS A 89 12.77 -5.67 -11.82
N ASN A 90 11.50 -5.29 -11.72
CA ASN A 90 11.05 -3.88 -11.84
C ASN A 90 10.78 -3.21 -10.48
N GLY A 91 11.48 -3.56 -9.42
CA GLY A 91 11.39 -2.83 -8.14
C GLY A 91 10.12 -3.06 -7.32
N LYS A 92 9.22 -4.00 -7.71
CA LYS A 92 7.93 -4.24 -7.04
C LYS A 92 8.02 -4.34 -5.52
N THR A 93 8.99 -5.10 -5.02
CA THR A 93 9.20 -5.32 -3.58
C THR A 93 9.50 -4.02 -2.84
N GLU A 94 10.33 -3.16 -3.44
CA GLU A 94 10.69 -1.86 -2.88
C GLU A 94 9.48 -0.92 -2.83
N VAL A 95 8.71 -0.85 -3.93
CA VAL A 95 7.48 -0.04 -3.98
C VAL A 95 6.43 -0.58 -3.01
N ALA A 96 6.25 -1.91 -2.92
CA ALA A 96 5.36 -2.53 -1.95
C ALA A 96 5.73 -2.16 -0.51
N ALA A 97 7.03 -2.17 -0.20
CA ALA A 97 7.54 -1.75 1.11
C ALA A 97 7.26 -0.27 1.38
N GLY A 98 7.58 0.61 0.44
CA GLY A 98 7.32 2.05 0.54
C GLY A 98 5.85 2.39 0.70
N LEU A 99 4.96 1.78 -0.11
CA LEU A 99 3.50 1.94 0.01
C LEU A 99 2.98 1.39 1.34
N GLY A 100 3.54 0.26 1.80
CA GLY A 100 3.22 -0.29 3.12
C GLY A 100 3.53 0.68 4.25
N LEU A 101 4.68 1.32 4.21
CA LEU A 101 5.08 2.33 5.18
C LEU A 101 4.24 3.62 5.06
N TYR A 102 3.88 4.05 3.84
CA TYR A 102 2.97 5.17 3.62
C TYR A 102 1.62 4.95 4.31
N HIS A 103 0.99 3.79 4.08
CA HIS A 103 -0.27 3.44 4.72
C HIS A 103 -0.16 3.21 6.22
N LEU A 104 1.02 2.88 6.71
CA LEU A 104 1.28 2.73 8.14
C LEU A 104 1.42 4.08 8.85
N LEU A 105 1.99 5.10 8.18
CA LEU A 105 2.46 6.32 8.82
C LEU A 105 1.74 7.59 8.37
N TRP A 106 1.29 7.67 7.11
CA TRP A 106 0.90 8.93 6.46
C TRP A 106 -0.50 8.98 5.84
N ASP A 107 -1.13 7.83 5.53
CA ASP A 107 -2.44 7.74 4.86
C ASP A 107 -3.63 8.27 5.71
N GLY A 108 -3.39 8.74 6.93
CA GLY A 108 -4.41 9.36 7.78
C GLY A 108 -5.33 8.40 8.53
N GLU A 109 -5.18 7.09 8.36
CA GLU A 109 -5.95 6.09 9.10
C GLU A 109 -5.55 6.04 10.58
N LYS A 110 -6.54 5.94 11.47
CA LYS A 110 -6.29 5.83 12.92
C LYS A 110 -5.89 4.39 13.28
N ARG A 111 -4.76 4.25 13.99
CA ARG A 111 -4.21 2.94 14.39
C ARG A 111 -4.18 1.98 13.20
N PRO A 112 -3.46 2.32 12.13
CA PRO A 112 -3.46 1.55 10.89
C PRO A 112 -2.95 0.13 11.12
N LYS A 113 -3.54 -0.81 10.38
CA LYS A 113 -3.08 -2.20 10.30
C LYS A 113 -2.80 -2.51 8.85
N VAL A 114 -1.53 -2.69 8.53
CA VAL A 114 -1.08 -3.01 7.18
C VAL A 114 -0.69 -4.48 7.14
N GLY A 115 -1.32 -5.24 6.26
CA GLY A 115 -1.01 -6.65 6.04
C GLY A 115 -0.23 -6.87 4.76
N ILE A 116 0.89 -7.58 4.84
CA ILE A 116 1.64 -8.05 3.67
C ILE A 116 1.33 -9.52 3.48
N PHE A 117 0.89 -9.89 2.28
CA PHE A 117 0.48 -11.23 1.90
C PHE A 117 1.21 -11.67 0.63
N SER A 118 1.68 -12.89 0.62
CA SER A 118 2.21 -13.56 -0.57
C SER A 118 1.82 -15.03 -0.54
N SER A 119 1.99 -15.73 -1.64
CA SER A 119 1.82 -17.20 -1.69
C SER A 119 2.82 -17.93 -0.80
N ASP A 120 4.01 -17.37 -0.68
CA ASP A 120 5.10 -17.88 0.15
C ASP A 120 5.47 -16.85 1.23
N LYS A 121 5.73 -17.38 2.43
CA LYS A 121 6.13 -16.61 3.60
C LYS A 121 7.50 -15.94 3.42
N ASP A 122 8.37 -16.53 2.61
CA ASP A 122 9.70 -16.00 2.35
C ASP A 122 9.64 -14.85 1.33
N ASN A 123 8.74 -14.89 0.35
CA ASN A 123 8.48 -13.77 -0.54
C ASN A 123 7.89 -12.58 0.22
N ALA A 124 6.89 -12.82 1.08
CA ALA A 124 6.35 -11.76 1.94
C ALA A 124 7.40 -11.17 2.91
N ALA A 125 8.39 -11.97 3.31
CA ALA A 125 9.49 -11.51 4.13
C ALA A 125 10.39 -10.51 3.40
N GLN A 126 10.58 -10.63 2.09
CA GLN A 126 11.39 -9.67 1.32
C GLN A 126 10.81 -8.26 1.37
N VAL A 127 9.48 -8.12 1.28
CA VAL A 127 8.81 -6.82 1.43
C VAL A 127 9.01 -6.26 2.84
N TYR A 128 8.91 -7.12 3.87
CA TYR A 128 9.17 -6.72 5.25
C TYR A 128 10.62 -6.30 5.46
N ASP A 129 11.58 -7.06 4.93
CA ASP A 129 13.01 -6.76 5.10
C ASP A 129 13.38 -5.44 4.43
N ALA A 130 12.83 -5.15 3.24
CA ALA A 130 12.98 -3.84 2.59
C ALA A 130 12.35 -2.71 3.44
N ALA A 131 11.12 -2.88 3.92
CA ALA A 131 10.45 -1.90 4.77
C ALA A 131 11.20 -1.67 6.10
N LYS A 132 11.70 -2.74 6.71
CA LYS A 132 12.54 -2.67 7.92
C LYS A 132 13.80 -1.84 7.65
N TYR A 133 14.52 -2.14 6.57
CA TYR A 133 15.72 -1.41 6.20
C TYR A 133 15.43 0.09 6.01
N MET A 134 14.35 0.42 5.29
CA MET A 134 13.90 1.81 5.11
C MET A 134 13.67 2.50 6.47
N VAL A 135 12.99 1.83 7.42
CA VAL A 135 12.77 2.39 8.75
C VAL A 135 14.09 2.60 9.50
N GLU A 136 14.98 1.62 9.51
CA GLU A 136 16.22 1.66 10.29
C GLU A 136 17.25 2.68 9.74
N HIS A 137 17.19 3.00 8.44
CA HIS A 137 18.18 3.85 7.77
C HIS A 137 17.66 5.23 7.36
N THR A 138 16.45 5.59 7.78
CA THR A 138 15.86 6.91 7.53
C THR A 138 15.42 7.58 8.84
N CYS A 139 14.92 8.81 8.74
CA CYS A 139 14.39 9.56 9.88
C CYS A 139 13.19 8.87 10.59
N LEU A 140 12.63 7.82 9.98
CA LEU A 140 11.48 7.12 10.55
C LEU A 140 11.84 6.32 11.82
N GLY A 141 13.02 5.69 11.85
CA GLY A 141 13.46 4.82 12.94
C GLY A 141 14.68 5.29 13.72
N GLN A 142 15.27 6.44 13.35
CA GLN A 142 16.48 6.91 14.00
C GLN A 142 16.21 7.37 15.44
N PRO A 143 16.89 6.81 16.46
CA PRO A 143 16.66 7.10 17.87
C PRO A 143 16.85 8.57 18.25
N GLU A 144 17.69 9.28 17.52
CA GLU A 144 18.04 10.68 17.75
C GLU A 144 16.86 11.64 17.56
N HIS A 145 15.82 11.20 16.86
CA HIS A 145 14.66 11.98 16.48
C HIS A 145 13.34 11.50 17.12
N ASP A 146 13.38 10.71 18.21
CA ASP A 146 12.19 10.07 18.76
C ASP A 146 11.50 9.18 17.71
N PRO A 147 11.95 7.93 17.52
CA PRO A 147 11.57 7.09 16.39
C PRO A 147 10.06 6.99 16.25
N ILE A 148 9.55 7.24 15.03
CA ILE A 148 8.12 7.13 14.72
C ILE A 148 7.74 5.68 14.48
N ALA A 149 8.68 4.86 14.01
CA ALA A 149 8.49 3.45 13.74
C ALA A 149 9.72 2.61 14.15
N TRP A 150 9.51 1.34 14.47
CA TRP A 150 10.57 0.38 14.80
C TRP A 150 10.18 -1.03 14.41
N ALA A 151 11.17 -1.85 14.07
CA ALA A 151 10.99 -3.25 13.70
C ALA A 151 10.99 -4.18 14.92
N VAL A 152 10.20 -5.25 14.85
CA VAL A 152 10.17 -6.36 15.81
C VAL A 152 10.39 -7.66 15.04
N ASP A 153 11.65 -8.04 14.86
CA ASP A 153 12.08 -9.14 13.98
C ASP A 153 11.45 -10.49 14.33
N SER A 154 11.35 -10.80 15.61
CA SER A 154 10.78 -12.08 16.07
C SER A 154 9.35 -12.32 15.60
N LYS A 155 8.64 -11.24 15.23
CA LYS A 155 7.25 -11.26 14.77
C LYS A 155 7.10 -10.86 13.29
N ARG A 156 8.17 -10.36 12.66
CA ARG A 156 8.15 -9.70 11.36
C ARG A 156 7.08 -8.60 11.33
N GLU A 157 7.18 -7.68 12.29
CA GLU A 157 6.27 -6.55 12.47
C GLU A 157 7.04 -5.23 12.50
N ILE A 158 6.46 -4.17 11.94
CA ILE A 158 6.89 -2.78 12.14
C ILE A 158 5.78 -2.09 12.93
N HIS A 159 6.14 -1.54 14.07
CA HIS A 159 5.24 -0.82 14.96
C HIS A 159 5.46 0.67 14.86
N THR A 160 4.43 1.47 15.19
CA THR A 160 4.52 2.91 15.27
C THR A 160 4.17 3.43 16.65
N LYS A 161 4.70 4.58 17.04
CA LYS A 161 4.35 5.25 18.28
C LYS A 161 2.86 5.63 18.37
N TYR A 162 2.16 5.65 17.25
CA TYR A 162 0.72 5.94 17.18
C TYR A 162 -0.17 4.69 17.23
N GLY A 163 0.41 3.53 17.51
CA GLY A 163 -0.31 2.26 17.66
C GLY A 163 -0.67 1.59 16.33
N GLY A 164 -0.02 1.98 15.23
CA GLY A 164 -0.08 1.28 13.95
C GLY A 164 0.82 0.06 13.93
N VAL A 165 0.49 -0.92 13.08
CA VAL A 165 1.31 -2.11 12.84
C VAL A 165 1.27 -2.54 11.38
N LEU A 166 2.44 -2.79 10.81
CA LEU A 166 2.63 -3.49 9.54
C LEU A 166 3.15 -4.88 9.85
N LYS A 167 2.59 -5.91 9.24
CA LYS A 167 2.92 -7.30 9.55
C LYS A 167 2.81 -8.21 8.34
N VAL A 168 3.72 -9.18 8.26
CA VAL A 168 3.65 -10.31 7.33
C VAL A 168 2.67 -11.36 7.84
N TYR A 169 1.77 -11.78 6.97
CA TYR A 169 0.80 -12.82 7.25
C TYR A 169 1.03 -14.03 6.32
N SER A 170 0.80 -15.22 6.86
CA SER A 170 0.72 -16.44 6.05
C SER A 170 -0.67 -16.60 5.43
N ALA A 171 -0.77 -17.42 4.38
CA ALA A 171 -2.05 -17.74 3.73
C ALA A 171 -3.10 -18.36 4.67
N ASP A 172 -2.68 -18.94 5.81
CA ASP A 172 -3.58 -19.52 6.82
C ASP A 172 -4.50 -18.51 7.51
N VAL A 173 -4.22 -17.21 7.35
CA VAL A 173 -5.07 -16.11 7.84
C VAL A 173 -6.46 -16.13 7.20
N ALA A 174 -6.62 -16.74 6.03
CA ALA A 174 -7.92 -16.95 5.39
C ALA A 174 -8.98 -17.66 6.27
N ASN A 175 -8.55 -18.28 7.36
CA ASN A 175 -9.44 -18.95 8.31
C ASN A 175 -9.81 -18.08 9.53
N LYS A 176 -9.28 -16.84 9.62
CA LYS A 176 -9.50 -15.94 10.76
C LYS A 176 -10.32 -14.74 10.33
N HIS A 177 -11.63 -14.79 10.56
CA HIS A 177 -12.52 -13.65 10.36
C HIS A 177 -12.27 -12.53 11.38
N GLY A 178 -12.47 -11.27 10.98
CA GLY A 178 -12.43 -10.12 11.89
C GLY A 178 -11.20 -9.24 11.83
N TYR A 179 -10.35 -9.38 10.81
CA TYR A 179 -9.29 -8.42 10.57
C TYR A 179 -9.84 -7.17 9.88
N SER A 180 -9.57 -5.99 10.47
CA SER A 180 -9.85 -4.70 9.85
C SER A 180 -8.52 -4.06 9.43
N PHE A 181 -8.07 -4.41 8.22
CA PHE A 181 -6.87 -3.81 7.63
C PHE A 181 -7.17 -2.42 7.07
N SER A 182 -6.26 -1.47 7.28
CA SER A 182 -6.25 -0.19 6.58
C SER A 182 -5.61 -0.30 5.20
N ALA A 183 -4.61 -1.18 5.07
CA ALA A 183 -4.05 -1.55 3.78
C ALA A 183 -3.70 -3.04 3.74
N ILE A 184 -3.87 -3.61 2.56
CA ILE A 184 -3.55 -5.00 2.23
C ILE A 184 -2.61 -4.95 1.03
N ILE A 185 -1.44 -5.53 1.16
CA ILE A 185 -0.46 -5.61 0.09
C ILE A 185 -0.28 -7.06 -0.30
N PHE A 186 -0.62 -7.39 -1.53
CA PHE A 186 -0.35 -8.68 -2.13
C PHE A 186 0.90 -8.58 -3.01
N ASP A 187 1.91 -9.35 -2.67
CA ASP A 187 3.06 -9.62 -3.52
C ASP A 187 2.88 -10.99 -4.19
N GLU A 188 3.00 -11.01 -5.53
CA GLU A 188 2.84 -12.19 -6.37
C GLU A 188 1.47 -12.90 -6.17
N LEU A 189 0.37 -12.16 -6.37
CA LEU A 189 -1.00 -12.67 -6.21
C LEU A 189 -1.29 -13.88 -7.13
N HIS A 190 -0.72 -13.91 -8.36
CA HIS A 190 -0.89 -15.01 -9.32
C HIS A 190 -0.46 -16.37 -8.76
N ALA A 191 0.52 -16.39 -7.85
CA ALA A 191 1.02 -17.61 -7.23
C ALA A 191 0.13 -18.15 -6.09
N GLN A 192 -1.00 -17.49 -5.76
CA GLN A 192 -1.93 -17.97 -4.75
C GLN A 192 -2.64 -19.24 -5.23
N PRO A 193 -2.73 -20.29 -4.40
CA PRO A 193 -3.30 -21.57 -4.81
C PRO A 193 -4.82 -21.50 -5.10
N ASN A 194 -5.51 -20.50 -4.57
CA ASN A 194 -6.94 -20.29 -4.77
C ASN A 194 -7.36 -18.88 -4.33
N ARG A 195 -8.60 -18.52 -4.65
CA ARG A 195 -9.18 -17.20 -4.37
C ARG A 195 -9.56 -16.96 -2.90
N LYS A 196 -9.53 -17.98 -2.04
CA LYS A 196 -10.07 -17.90 -0.67
C LYS A 196 -9.46 -16.78 0.17
N LEU A 197 -8.13 -16.58 0.10
CA LEU A 197 -7.46 -15.51 0.82
C LEU A 197 -7.95 -14.13 0.36
N TRP A 198 -8.02 -13.94 -0.95
CA TRP A 198 -8.56 -12.72 -1.55
C TRP A 198 -9.98 -12.42 -1.05
N ASP A 199 -10.89 -13.39 -1.19
CA ASP A 199 -12.30 -13.23 -0.82
C ASP A 199 -12.47 -12.87 0.66
N VAL A 200 -11.70 -13.49 1.57
CA VAL A 200 -11.76 -13.19 3.01
C VAL A 200 -11.23 -11.79 3.34
N LEU A 201 -10.17 -11.35 2.66
CA LEU A 201 -9.53 -10.06 2.96
C LEU A 201 -10.26 -8.88 2.34
N THR A 202 -10.92 -9.08 1.21
CA THR A 202 -11.67 -8.02 0.50
C THR A 202 -13.16 -7.99 0.86
N ALA A 203 -13.72 -9.12 1.33
CA ALA A 203 -15.13 -9.16 1.75
C ALA A 203 -15.33 -8.50 3.11
N GLY A 204 -16.06 -7.38 3.16
CA GLY A 204 -16.53 -6.76 4.40
C GLY A 204 -15.54 -5.85 5.10
N SER A 205 -14.41 -5.53 4.50
CA SER A 205 -13.46 -4.57 5.03
C SER A 205 -13.88 -3.11 4.80
N ASP A 206 -14.69 -2.84 3.79
CA ASP A 206 -15.13 -1.50 3.40
C ASP A 206 -15.94 -0.79 4.49
N ALA A 207 -16.71 -1.54 5.29
CA ALA A 207 -17.51 -0.97 6.37
C ALA A 207 -16.70 -0.54 7.61
N ALA A 208 -15.45 -1.01 7.76
CA ALA A 208 -14.67 -0.80 8.97
C ALA A 208 -13.58 0.28 8.82
N ARG A 209 -13.26 0.67 7.59
CA ARG A 209 -12.19 1.62 7.27
C ARG A 209 -12.67 2.63 6.23
N ARG A 210 -12.35 3.90 6.48
CA ARG A 210 -12.77 5.00 5.61
C ARG A 210 -12.20 4.89 4.19
N GLN A 211 -10.93 4.51 4.06
CA GLN A 211 -10.25 4.45 2.78
C GLN A 211 -9.29 3.26 2.69
N GLN A 212 -9.79 2.05 2.99
CA GLN A 212 -8.97 0.85 2.86
C GLN A 212 -8.30 0.79 1.49
N ALA A 213 -7.03 0.37 1.46
CA ALA A 213 -6.28 0.13 0.24
C ALA A 213 -6.04 -1.37 0.05
N VAL A 214 -6.27 -1.88 -1.16
CA VAL A 214 -5.83 -3.21 -1.59
C VAL A 214 -4.88 -3.02 -2.76
N ILE A 215 -3.61 -3.32 -2.53
CA ILE A 215 -2.53 -3.10 -3.48
C ILE A 215 -1.99 -4.47 -3.90
N VAL A 216 -2.03 -4.73 -5.19
CA VAL A 216 -1.52 -5.95 -5.80
C VAL A 216 -0.39 -5.59 -6.74
N LEU A 217 0.81 -6.08 -6.44
CA LEU A 217 1.97 -5.97 -7.31
C LEU A 217 2.37 -7.39 -7.71
N THR A 218 2.17 -7.75 -8.95
CA THR A 218 2.36 -9.14 -9.40
C THR A 218 3.16 -9.19 -10.70
N THR A 219 3.73 -10.36 -11.00
CA THR A 219 4.31 -10.62 -12.31
C THR A 219 3.27 -11.23 -13.23
N ALA A 220 3.38 -10.94 -14.53
CA ALA A 220 2.67 -11.70 -15.56
C ALA A 220 3.03 -13.19 -15.39
N GLY A 221 2.02 -14.04 -15.24
CA GLY A 221 2.25 -15.48 -15.22
C GLY A 221 2.79 -15.95 -16.56
N ASP A 222 3.67 -16.92 -16.55
CA ASP A 222 4.10 -17.64 -17.73
C ASP A 222 3.02 -18.72 -18.03
N ASP A 223 1.90 -18.35 -18.64
CA ASP A 223 0.90 -19.29 -19.17
C ASP A 223 1.20 -19.64 -20.64
#